data_3e410f9660ceda3b18c0b3c9ec2cc556
#
_entry.id   3e410f9660ceda3b18c0b3c9ec2cc556
#
_cell.length_a   1.000
_cell.length_b   1.000
_cell.length_c   1.000
_cell.angle_alpha   90.00
_cell.angle_beta   90.00
_cell.angle_gamma   90.00
#
_symmetry.space_group_name_H-M   'P 1'
#
loop_
_entity.id
_entity.type
_entity.pdbx_description
1 polymer ?
#
loop_
_entity_poly.entity_id
_entity_poly.type
_entity_poly.pdbx_seq_one_letter_code
_entity_poly.pdbx_strand_id
1 'polypeptide(L)'
;MARSVPPADTSATPLSPPSKPVALQALSTNTLGAWAGGSFSTGDLIGNIQRAQMGLVGLRYHRLLIPSPSKTETGGPTLTYTVDMFPVLLLSIPPNTVAPPPARKEPGPEESSVYQEGMDAYGFGVGPAGLRLTSRVAKRVQPFVGGSTGLSYFSQPIPNGLGRHLNFMFGVGAGVQIVLTSDLILTAGYRYYHLSNGFRGQINPGIDANLLHLGVAMSQ
;
A
#
# COMPACT_ATOMS: atom_id res chain seq x y z
N MET A 1 36.72 -20.79 75.17
CA MET A 1 36.88 -20.98 73.73
C MET A 1 35.82 -20.17 73.00
N ALA A 2 36.18 -19.02 72.47
CA ALA A 2 35.26 -18.15 71.71
C ALA A 2 35.41 -18.50 70.22
N ARG A 3 34.29 -18.90 69.58
CA ARG A 3 34.21 -19.12 68.13
C ARG A 3 34.06 -17.78 67.41
N SER A 4 35.02 -17.41 66.58
CA SER A 4 34.93 -16.30 65.66
C SER A 4 34.02 -16.62 64.50
N VAL A 5 32.98 -15.79 64.26
CA VAL A 5 32.12 -15.83 63.09
C VAL A 5 32.83 -15.08 61.96
N PRO A 6 32.98 -15.67 60.75
CA PRO A 6 33.58 -14.91 59.63
C PRO A 6 32.59 -13.86 59.12
N PRO A 7 33.12 -12.72 58.62
CA PRO A 7 32.27 -11.65 58.07
C PRO A 7 31.56 -12.11 56.80
N ALA A 8 30.29 -11.72 56.68
CA ALA A 8 29.46 -11.98 55.49
C ALA A 8 30.01 -11.17 54.28
N ASP A 9 30.29 -11.89 53.21
CA ASP A 9 30.74 -11.32 51.96
C ASP A 9 29.56 -10.64 51.26
N THR A 10 29.51 -9.29 51.34
CA THR A 10 28.50 -8.45 50.71
C THR A 10 28.99 -7.94 49.35
N SER A 11 29.45 -8.79 48.48
CA SER A 11 29.66 -8.45 47.07
C SER A 11 28.36 -8.48 46.30
N ALA A 12 27.48 -7.49 46.52
CA ALA A 12 26.32 -7.25 45.67
C ALA A 12 26.82 -6.78 44.31
N THR A 13 26.74 -7.65 43.30
CA THR A 13 26.98 -7.28 41.89
C THR A 13 26.06 -6.09 41.54
N PRO A 14 26.60 -4.94 41.09
CA PRO A 14 25.76 -3.82 40.70
C PRO A 14 24.84 -4.25 39.57
N LEU A 15 23.50 -4.16 39.79
CA LEU A 15 22.49 -4.30 38.77
C LEU A 15 22.84 -3.37 37.61
N SER A 16 23.00 -3.91 36.42
CA SER A 16 23.18 -3.13 35.20
C SER A 16 22.09 -2.04 35.14
N PRO A 17 22.45 -0.80 34.85
CA PRO A 17 21.49 0.27 34.75
C PRO A 17 20.40 -0.12 33.74
N PRO A 18 19.12 0.20 34.02
CA PRO A 18 18.04 -0.12 33.10
C PRO A 18 18.40 0.45 31.71
N SER A 19 18.31 -0.40 30.70
CA SER A 19 18.53 0.00 29.31
C SER A 19 17.71 1.25 29.04
N LYS A 20 18.37 2.32 28.59
CA LYS A 20 17.69 3.59 28.23
C LYS A 20 16.46 3.26 27.42
N PRO A 21 15.27 3.82 27.75
CA PRO A 21 14.09 3.62 26.94
C PRO A 21 14.47 4.01 25.51
N VAL A 22 14.19 3.11 24.55
CA VAL A 22 14.37 3.39 23.13
C VAL A 22 13.58 4.65 22.86
N ALA A 23 14.29 5.79 22.82
CA ALA A 23 13.66 7.05 22.47
C ALA A 23 13.02 6.80 21.09
N LEU A 24 11.72 6.94 21.01
CA LEU A 24 11.00 6.88 19.74
C LEU A 24 11.56 8.00 18.89
N GLN A 25 12.58 7.68 18.08
CA GLN A 25 13.13 8.65 17.15
C GLN A 25 11.96 9.16 16.31
N ALA A 26 11.88 10.47 16.18
CA ALA A 26 11.03 11.06 15.17
C ALA A 26 11.26 10.27 13.88
N LEU A 27 10.18 9.81 13.22
CA LEU A 27 10.30 9.16 11.91
C LEU A 27 11.35 9.90 11.11
N SER A 28 12.36 9.21 10.63
CA SER A 28 13.43 9.85 9.86
C SER A 28 12.79 10.60 8.69
N THR A 29 13.46 11.63 8.23
CA THR A 29 12.96 12.49 7.16
C THR A 29 12.64 11.69 5.90
N ASN A 30 13.32 10.56 5.71
CA ASN A 30 13.19 9.69 4.55
C ASN A 30 13.07 8.22 4.98
N THR A 31 12.24 7.46 4.27
CA THR A 31 12.05 6.03 4.50
C THR A 31 11.91 5.33 3.15
N LEU A 32 12.61 4.23 2.99
CA LEU A 32 12.50 3.37 1.81
C LEU A 32 11.92 2.02 2.22
N GLY A 33 10.97 1.49 1.45
CA GLY A 33 10.33 0.23 1.76
C GLY A 33 9.92 -0.57 0.54
N ALA A 34 9.61 -1.83 0.79
CA ALA A 34 9.00 -2.73 -0.19
C ALA A 34 7.66 -3.23 0.36
N TRP A 35 6.73 -3.49 -0.51
CA TRP A 35 5.42 -4.00 -0.16
C TRP A 35 4.81 -4.85 -1.25
N ALA A 36 3.92 -5.74 -0.86
CA ALA A 36 3.17 -6.57 -1.79
C ALA A 36 1.70 -6.58 -1.39
N GLY A 37 0.83 -6.73 -2.36
CA GLY A 37 -0.60 -6.80 -2.13
C GLY A 37 -1.32 -7.63 -3.18
N GLY A 38 -2.48 -8.14 -2.79
CA GLY A 38 -3.36 -8.88 -3.68
C GLY A 38 -4.82 -8.51 -3.44
N SER A 39 -5.61 -8.52 -4.51
CA SER A 39 -7.04 -8.26 -4.40
C SER A 39 -7.76 -9.47 -3.83
N PHE A 40 -8.70 -9.23 -2.95
CA PHE A 40 -9.62 -10.22 -2.40
C PHE A 40 -11.02 -10.07 -2.98
N SER A 41 -11.31 -8.94 -3.60
CA SER A 41 -12.57 -8.70 -4.32
C SER A 41 -12.38 -7.64 -5.38
N THR A 42 -13.26 -7.63 -6.36
CA THR A 42 -13.41 -6.52 -7.30
C THR A 42 -14.15 -5.39 -6.60
N GLY A 43 -13.72 -4.15 -6.82
CA GLY A 43 -14.54 -2.98 -6.56
C GLY A 43 -15.51 -2.76 -7.73
N ASP A 44 -16.59 -2.07 -7.46
CA ASP A 44 -17.58 -1.60 -8.43
C ASP A 44 -17.98 -0.13 -8.15
N LEU A 45 -17.04 0.59 -7.55
CA LEU A 45 -17.26 1.98 -7.15
C LEU A 45 -17.19 2.95 -8.34
N ILE A 46 -16.22 2.75 -9.23
CA ILE A 46 -15.98 3.59 -10.41
C ILE A 46 -15.89 2.72 -11.67
N GLY A 47 -15.19 1.58 -11.58
CA GLY A 47 -14.97 0.65 -12.68
C GLY A 47 -16.14 -0.31 -12.86
N ASN A 48 -16.36 -0.72 -14.11
CA ASN A 48 -17.45 -1.63 -14.49
C ASN A 48 -16.98 -3.07 -14.77
N ILE A 49 -15.67 -3.32 -14.79
CA ILE A 49 -15.12 -4.67 -15.00
C ILE A 49 -15.31 -5.50 -13.74
N GLN A 50 -16.02 -6.61 -13.88
CA GLN A 50 -16.38 -7.50 -12.78
C GLN A 50 -15.33 -8.57 -12.54
N ARG A 51 -15.13 -8.96 -11.27
CA ARG A 51 -14.27 -10.06 -10.82
C ARG A 51 -12.81 -9.94 -11.25
N ALA A 52 -12.34 -8.74 -11.61
CA ALA A 52 -10.92 -8.52 -11.85
C ALA A 52 -10.11 -8.78 -10.57
N GLN A 53 -8.99 -9.48 -10.72
CA GLN A 53 -8.03 -9.73 -9.65
C GLN A 53 -6.73 -9.03 -9.97
N MET A 54 -6.14 -8.40 -8.97
CA MET A 54 -4.89 -7.66 -9.11
C MET A 54 -3.91 -8.08 -8.03
N GLY A 55 -2.67 -8.38 -8.45
CA GLY A 55 -1.54 -8.59 -7.57
C GLY A 55 -0.44 -7.58 -7.89
N LEU A 56 0.31 -7.16 -6.90
CA LEU A 56 1.41 -6.24 -7.13
C LEU A 56 2.54 -6.37 -6.11
N VAL A 57 3.73 -5.99 -6.57
CA VAL A 57 4.89 -5.72 -5.73
C VAL A 57 5.31 -4.28 -5.97
N GLY A 58 5.57 -3.54 -4.91
CA GLY A 58 5.92 -2.13 -4.96
C GLY A 58 7.14 -1.81 -4.11
N LEU A 59 7.93 -0.86 -4.59
CA LEU A 59 8.93 -0.13 -3.80
C LEU A 59 8.35 1.23 -3.49
N ARG A 60 8.50 1.69 -2.26
CA ARG A 60 7.95 2.97 -1.80
C ARG A 60 8.98 3.81 -1.09
N TYR A 61 9.13 5.03 -1.56
CA TYR A 61 9.86 6.07 -0.88
C TYR A 61 8.90 7.01 -0.16
N HIS A 62 9.19 7.34 1.10
CA HIS A 62 8.46 8.33 1.89
C HIS A 62 9.37 9.50 2.23
N ARG A 63 8.84 10.71 2.10
CA ARG A 63 9.48 11.94 2.55
C ARG A 63 8.55 12.67 3.51
N LEU A 64 9.02 12.94 4.71
CA LEU A 64 8.28 13.72 5.69
C LEU A 64 8.11 15.16 5.21
N LEU A 65 6.87 15.63 5.09
CA LEU A 65 6.54 17.01 4.73
C LEU A 65 6.24 17.85 5.96
N ILE A 66 5.38 17.33 6.84
CA ILE A 66 4.94 18.01 8.06
C ILE A 66 5.20 17.07 9.23
N PRO A 67 6.19 17.40 10.09
CA PRO A 67 6.45 16.64 11.31
C PRO A 67 5.32 16.86 12.32
N SER A 68 5.15 15.88 13.23
CA SER A 68 4.24 16.03 14.35
C SER A 68 4.65 17.23 15.22
N PRO A 69 3.72 18.13 15.55
CA PRO A 69 4.01 19.29 16.41
C PRO A 69 4.30 18.91 17.85
N SER A 70 3.95 17.70 18.27
CA SER A 70 4.09 17.24 19.66
C SER A 70 5.34 16.39 19.85
N LYS A 71 6.12 16.73 20.88
CA LYS A 71 7.27 15.93 21.37
C LYS A 71 6.82 14.81 22.34
N THR A 72 5.54 14.70 22.65
CA THR A 72 5.01 13.69 23.55
C THR A 72 4.93 12.31 22.86
N GLU A 73 4.82 11.25 23.65
CA GLU A 73 4.71 9.86 23.17
C GLU A 73 3.52 9.60 22.24
N THR A 74 2.44 10.36 22.42
CA THR A 74 1.28 10.45 21.53
C THR A 74 1.37 11.75 20.75
N GLY A 75 2.14 11.75 19.66
CA GLY A 75 2.31 12.94 18.83
C GLY A 75 1.11 13.16 17.90
N GLY A 76 0.92 14.41 17.48
CA GLY A 76 -0.05 14.75 16.44
C GLY A 76 0.22 14.07 15.09
N PRO A 77 -0.66 14.26 14.12
CA PRO A 77 -0.51 13.66 12.79
C PRO A 77 0.74 14.15 12.07
N THR A 78 1.33 13.27 11.26
CA THR A 78 2.42 13.59 10.34
C THR A 78 1.95 13.45 8.91
N LEU A 79 2.37 14.35 8.04
CA LEU A 79 2.11 14.27 6.60
C LEU A 79 3.37 13.87 5.86
N THR A 80 3.29 12.83 5.04
CA THR A 80 4.38 12.37 4.18
C THR A 80 3.98 12.38 2.72
N TYR A 81 4.92 12.76 1.87
CA TYR A 81 4.86 12.54 0.43
C TYR A 81 5.35 11.13 0.13
N THR A 82 4.70 10.45 -0.83
CA THR A 82 5.06 9.09 -1.22
C THR A 82 5.27 8.98 -2.72
N VAL A 83 6.30 8.23 -3.08
CA VAL A 83 6.54 7.79 -4.46
C VAL A 83 6.53 6.28 -4.48
N ASP A 84 5.73 5.69 -5.34
CA ASP A 84 5.66 4.25 -5.56
C ASP A 84 6.30 3.88 -6.91
N MET A 85 7.06 2.81 -6.94
CA MET A 85 7.44 2.10 -8.16
C MET A 85 6.88 0.69 -8.08
N PHE A 86 6.21 0.23 -9.11
CA PHE A 86 5.59 -1.09 -9.21
C PHE A 86 6.35 -1.92 -10.26
N PRO A 87 7.42 -2.63 -9.88
CA PRO A 87 8.13 -3.51 -10.83
C PRO A 87 7.28 -4.67 -11.31
N VAL A 88 6.27 -5.06 -10.54
CA VAL A 88 5.36 -6.16 -10.89
C VAL A 88 3.92 -5.73 -10.64
N LEU A 89 3.13 -5.77 -11.70
CA LEU A 89 1.67 -5.70 -11.69
C LEU A 89 1.14 -6.95 -12.40
N LEU A 90 0.23 -7.65 -11.74
CA LEU A 90 -0.48 -8.81 -12.29
C LEU A 90 -1.96 -8.47 -12.32
N LEU A 91 -2.60 -8.70 -13.43
CA LEU A 91 -4.03 -8.46 -13.61
C LEU A 91 -4.65 -9.69 -14.27
N SER A 92 -5.68 -10.23 -13.63
CA SER A 92 -6.50 -11.31 -14.17
C SER A 92 -7.95 -10.85 -14.25
N ILE A 93 -8.52 -10.93 -15.43
CA ILE A 93 -9.90 -10.58 -15.70
C ILE A 93 -10.58 -11.86 -16.20
N PRO A 94 -11.41 -12.54 -15.40
CA PRO A 94 -12.10 -13.75 -15.83
C PRO A 94 -13.14 -13.41 -16.88
N PRO A 95 -13.50 -14.36 -17.77
CA PRO A 95 -14.55 -14.15 -18.75
C PRO A 95 -15.89 -13.90 -18.06
N ASN A 96 -16.68 -13.03 -18.65
CA ASN A 96 -18.06 -12.85 -18.23
C ASN A 96 -18.94 -13.88 -18.93
N THR A 97 -19.76 -14.61 -18.19
CA THR A 97 -20.69 -15.62 -18.72
C THR A 97 -21.99 -15.01 -19.27
N VAL A 98 -22.18 -13.72 -19.17
CA VAL A 98 -23.31 -13.03 -19.78
C VAL A 98 -23.13 -13.04 -21.28
N ALA A 99 -24.07 -13.67 -22.01
CA ALA A 99 -24.03 -13.67 -23.46
C ALA A 99 -23.97 -12.23 -24.01
N PRO A 100 -23.16 -11.99 -25.06
CA PRO A 100 -23.16 -10.69 -25.68
C PRO A 100 -24.59 -10.32 -26.11
N PRO A 101 -24.97 -9.06 -25.94
CA PRO A 101 -26.27 -8.60 -26.41
C PRO A 101 -26.41 -8.95 -27.91
N PRO A 102 -27.57 -9.37 -28.38
CA PRO A 102 -27.78 -9.68 -29.80
C PRO A 102 -27.35 -8.47 -30.61
N ALA A 103 -26.56 -8.73 -31.69
CA ALA A 103 -25.89 -7.72 -32.50
C ALA A 103 -26.87 -6.59 -32.90
N ARG A 104 -26.96 -5.57 -32.10
CA ARG A 104 -27.51 -4.25 -32.44
C ARG A 104 -26.44 -3.44 -33.10
N LYS A 105 -26.83 -2.67 -34.10
CA LYS A 105 -25.97 -1.69 -34.76
C LYS A 105 -25.21 -0.87 -33.69
N GLU A 106 -23.89 -1.03 -33.68
CA GLU A 106 -22.94 -0.35 -32.84
C GLU A 106 -23.30 -0.34 -31.34
N PRO A 107 -22.69 -1.21 -30.53
CA PRO A 107 -22.88 -1.15 -29.08
C PRO A 107 -22.38 0.20 -28.58
N GLY A 108 -23.20 0.90 -27.84
CA GLY A 108 -22.76 2.11 -27.12
C GLY A 108 -21.64 1.76 -26.12
N PRO A 109 -20.87 2.75 -25.64
CA PRO A 109 -19.78 2.55 -24.71
C PRO A 109 -20.16 1.76 -23.45
N GLU A 110 -21.41 1.82 -23.05
CA GLU A 110 -21.96 1.09 -21.89
C GLU A 110 -22.25 -0.39 -22.16
N GLU A 111 -22.67 -0.73 -23.39
CA GLU A 111 -22.97 -2.13 -23.74
C GLU A 111 -21.71 -2.98 -23.96
N SER A 112 -20.61 -2.37 -24.39
CA SER A 112 -19.32 -3.06 -24.53
C SER A 112 -18.68 -3.41 -23.19
N SER A 113 -19.11 -2.79 -22.09
CA SER A 113 -18.63 -3.11 -20.75
C SER A 113 -19.22 -4.41 -20.17
N VAL A 114 -20.28 -4.92 -20.76
CA VAL A 114 -20.97 -6.15 -20.29
C VAL A 114 -20.29 -7.41 -20.81
N TYR A 115 -19.68 -7.39 -22.00
CA TYR A 115 -18.94 -8.53 -22.55
C TYR A 115 -17.46 -8.48 -22.19
N GLN A 116 -17.01 -9.49 -21.47
CA GLN A 116 -15.66 -9.60 -20.93
C GLN A 116 -15.04 -10.91 -21.40
N GLU A 117 -14.02 -10.77 -22.29
CA GLU A 117 -13.28 -11.90 -22.83
C GLU A 117 -12.31 -12.40 -21.79
N GLY A 118 -12.18 -12.93 -20.92
CA GLY A 118 -11.10 -13.33 -19.99
C GLY A 118 -9.69 -12.99 -20.49
N MET A 119 -8.89 -12.39 -19.65
CA MET A 119 -7.50 -12.07 -19.96
C MET A 119 -6.61 -12.06 -18.72
N ASP A 120 -5.36 -12.39 -18.93
CA ASP A 120 -4.28 -12.21 -17.95
C ASP A 120 -3.24 -11.25 -18.54
N ALA A 121 -2.84 -10.29 -17.75
CA ALA A 121 -1.82 -9.32 -18.13
C ALA A 121 -0.83 -9.11 -17.00
N TYR A 122 0.43 -8.92 -17.35
CA TYR A 122 1.47 -8.45 -16.44
C TYR A 122 1.91 -7.05 -16.86
N GLY A 123 2.46 -6.31 -15.92
CA GLY A 123 2.86 -4.94 -16.18
C GLY A 123 3.79 -4.39 -15.12
N PHE A 124 4.08 -3.13 -15.29
CA PHE A 124 4.83 -2.31 -14.34
C PHE A 124 4.19 -0.93 -14.22
N GLY A 125 4.59 -0.16 -13.22
CA GLY A 125 4.01 1.16 -13.04
C GLY A 125 4.83 2.07 -12.14
N VAL A 126 4.43 3.33 -12.10
CA VAL A 126 5.00 4.35 -11.23
C VAL A 126 3.90 5.24 -10.69
N GLY A 127 3.95 5.50 -9.39
CA GLY A 127 3.09 6.44 -8.68
C GLY A 127 3.92 7.64 -8.17
N PRO A 128 4.18 8.65 -9.00
CA PRO A 128 5.06 9.74 -8.64
C PRO A 128 4.47 10.67 -7.58
N ALA A 129 3.17 10.62 -7.37
CA ALA A 129 2.47 11.52 -6.46
C ALA A 129 1.53 10.78 -5.52
N GLY A 130 1.86 10.82 -4.23
CA GLY A 130 1.01 10.31 -3.17
C GLY A 130 1.21 11.11 -1.89
N LEU A 131 0.17 11.08 -1.05
CA LEU A 131 0.18 11.67 0.27
C LEU A 131 -0.29 10.64 1.30
N ARG A 132 0.32 10.67 2.47
CA ARG A 132 -0.04 9.82 3.60
C ARG A 132 -0.10 10.65 4.87
N LEU A 133 -1.21 10.55 5.57
CA LEU A 133 -1.40 11.10 6.90
C LEU A 133 -1.27 9.95 7.90
N THR A 134 -0.35 10.06 8.84
CA THR A 134 -0.10 9.05 9.87
C THR A 134 -0.31 9.68 11.24
N SER A 135 -1.02 8.99 12.14
CA SER A 135 -1.27 9.44 13.52
C SER A 135 -0.57 8.49 14.51
N ARG A 136 0.01 9.03 15.58
CA ARG A 136 0.57 8.24 16.67
C ARG A 136 -0.47 8.05 17.76
N VAL A 137 -1.13 6.91 17.79
CA VAL A 137 -2.09 6.56 18.84
C VAL A 137 -1.43 5.78 19.99
N ALA A 138 -0.27 5.15 19.72
CA ALA A 138 0.55 4.45 20.70
C ALA A 138 2.03 4.51 20.30
N LYS A 139 2.93 4.17 21.24
CA LYS A 139 4.40 4.24 21.01
C LYS A 139 4.87 3.55 19.72
N ARG A 140 4.26 2.42 19.37
CA ARG A 140 4.68 1.60 18.22
C ARG A 140 3.63 1.47 17.13
N VAL A 141 2.36 1.78 17.42
CA VAL A 141 1.22 1.58 16.51
C VAL A 141 0.78 2.91 15.95
N GLN A 142 0.82 3.03 14.65
CA GLN A 142 0.56 4.28 13.94
C GLN A 142 -0.42 4.03 12.79
N PRO A 143 -1.71 4.26 12.98
CA PRO A 143 -2.67 4.20 11.89
C PRO A 143 -2.39 5.29 10.86
N PHE A 144 -2.72 4.98 9.61
CA PHE A 144 -2.58 5.91 8.51
C PHE A 144 -3.74 5.84 7.54
N VAL A 145 -3.92 6.92 6.80
CA VAL A 145 -4.72 7.01 5.59
C VAL A 145 -3.89 7.65 4.49
N GLY A 146 -4.16 7.34 3.25
CA GLY A 146 -3.41 7.95 2.15
C GLY A 146 -3.97 7.65 0.79
N GLY A 147 -3.49 8.40 -0.20
CA GLY A 147 -3.83 8.20 -1.59
C GLY A 147 -2.64 8.48 -2.49
N SER A 148 -2.67 7.92 -3.69
CA SER A 148 -1.66 8.14 -4.70
C SER A 148 -2.26 8.04 -6.10
N THR A 149 -1.59 8.66 -7.05
CA THR A 149 -1.91 8.57 -8.47
C THR A 149 -0.66 8.22 -9.27
N GLY A 150 -0.84 7.57 -10.40
CA GLY A 150 0.28 7.12 -11.20
C GLY A 150 -0.12 6.60 -12.58
N LEU A 151 0.83 5.91 -13.18
CA LEU A 151 0.71 5.29 -14.49
C LEU A 151 1.11 3.82 -14.39
N SER A 152 0.45 2.97 -15.18
CA SER A 152 0.80 1.56 -15.37
C SER A 152 0.82 1.23 -16.84
N TYR A 153 1.73 0.31 -17.21
CA TYR A 153 1.83 -0.22 -18.57
C TYR A 153 1.73 -1.74 -18.50
N PHE A 154 0.79 -2.31 -19.23
CA PHE A 154 0.53 -3.75 -19.27
C PHE A 154 0.98 -4.37 -20.58
N SER A 155 1.30 -5.66 -20.53
CA SER A 155 1.72 -6.49 -21.69
C SER A 155 0.66 -6.58 -22.78
N GLN A 156 -0.60 -6.38 -22.40
CA GLN A 156 -1.74 -6.38 -23.31
C GLN A 156 -2.58 -5.12 -23.10
N PRO A 157 -3.35 -4.64 -24.10
CA PRO A 157 -4.35 -3.60 -23.88
C PRO A 157 -5.40 -4.10 -22.90
N ILE A 158 -5.75 -3.29 -21.90
CA ILE A 158 -6.76 -3.62 -20.91
C ILE A 158 -7.98 -2.71 -21.05
N PRO A 159 -9.21 -3.27 -20.85
CA PRO A 159 -9.55 -4.63 -20.42
C PRO A 159 -9.57 -5.68 -21.54
N ASN A 160 -9.36 -5.28 -22.78
CA ASN A 160 -9.30 -6.12 -23.98
C ASN A 160 -8.61 -5.35 -25.12
N GLY A 161 -8.60 -5.91 -26.36
CA GLY A 161 -7.96 -5.30 -27.52
C GLY A 161 -8.45 -3.88 -27.88
N LEU A 162 -9.62 -3.45 -27.41
CA LEU A 162 -10.17 -2.09 -27.61
C LEU A 162 -9.68 -1.09 -26.56
N GLY A 163 -9.03 -1.57 -25.50
CA GLY A 163 -8.44 -0.77 -24.44
C GLY A 163 -7.07 -0.16 -24.79
N ARG A 164 -6.22 -0.02 -23.79
CA ARG A 164 -4.84 0.51 -23.93
C ARG A 164 -3.86 -0.21 -23.02
N HIS A 165 -2.58 -0.29 -23.44
CA HIS A 165 -1.47 -0.74 -22.60
C HIS A 165 -1.19 0.23 -21.46
N LEU A 166 -1.18 1.53 -21.76
CA LEU A 166 -0.89 2.57 -20.78
C LEU A 166 -2.20 3.04 -20.11
N ASN A 167 -2.23 2.92 -18.79
CA ASN A 167 -3.38 3.26 -17.97
C ASN A 167 -2.97 4.16 -16.81
N PHE A 168 -3.87 5.03 -16.39
CA PHE A 168 -3.79 5.77 -15.14
C PHE A 168 -4.14 4.85 -13.97
N MET A 169 -3.46 5.07 -12.85
CA MET A 169 -3.73 4.43 -11.58
C MET A 169 -4.14 5.49 -10.57
N PHE A 170 -5.21 5.24 -9.85
CA PHE A 170 -5.59 6.01 -8.68
C PHE A 170 -5.80 5.04 -7.53
N GLY A 171 -5.27 5.36 -6.34
CA GLY A 171 -5.42 4.50 -5.18
C GLY A 171 -5.64 5.29 -3.90
N VAL A 172 -6.57 4.83 -3.07
CA VAL A 172 -6.79 5.31 -1.71
C VAL A 172 -6.78 4.13 -0.75
N GLY A 173 -6.36 4.37 0.49
CA GLY A 173 -6.30 3.27 1.44
C GLY A 173 -6.02 3.73 2.86
N ALA A 174 -6.12 2.78 3.76
CA ALA A 174 -5.85 2.95 5.17
C ALA A 174 -5.16 1.71 5.74
N GLY A 175 -4.50 1.85 6.86
CA GLY A 175 -3.82 0.74 7.50
C GLY A 175 -3.13 1.15 8.77
N VAL A 176 -2.23 0.27 9.20
CA VAL A 176 -1.43 0.44 10.40
C VAL A 176 0.03 0.18 10.06
N GLN A 177 0.90 1.03 10.56
CA GLN A 177 2.33 0.74 10.62
C GLN A 177 2.75 0.48 12.06
N ILE A 178 3.67 -0.48 12.21
CA ILE A 178 4.19 -0.93 13.51
C ILE A 178 5.70 -0.69 13.49
N VAL A 179 6.16 0.17 14.36
CA VAL A 179 7.60 0.45 14.56
C VAL A 179 8.19 -0.68 15.38
N LEU A 180 8.97 -1.56 14.76
CA LEU A 180 9.62 -2.69 15.41
C LEU A 180 10.90 -2.28 16.12
N THR A 181 11.76 -1.53 15.40
CA THR A 181 13.01 -0.95 15.92
C THR A 181 13.10 0.52 15.54
N SER A 182 14.21 1.19 15.85
CA SER A 182 14.49 2.55 15.36
C SER A 182 14.40 2.68 13.83
N ASP A 183 14.76 1.61 13.12
CA ASP A 183 14.97 1.65 11.68
C ASP A 183 14.02 0.78 10.89
N LEU A 184 13.28 -0.15 11.54
CA LEU A 184 12.41 -1.12 10.87
C LEU A 184 10.94 -0.88 11.20
N ILE A 185 10.14 -0.72 10.13
CA ILE A 185 8.71 -0.48 10.19
C ILE A 185 8.00 -1.57 9.39
N LEU A 186 7.01 -2.22 10.00
CA LEU A 186 6.05 -3.07 9.29
C LEU A 186 4.79 -2.26 8.95
N THR A 187 4.18 -2.58 7.83
CA THR A 187 2.94 -1.96 7.38
C THR A 187 1.96 -3.06 6.96
N ALA A 188 0.71 -2.93 7.39
CA ALA A 188 -0.41 -3.74 6.92
C ALA A 188 -1.59 -2.82 6.64
N GLY A 189 -2.35 -3.10 5.59
CA GLY A 189 -3.48 -2.24 5.27
C GLY A 189 -4.32 -2.73 4.11
N TYR A 190 -5.36 -1.96 3.89
CA TYR A 190 -6.27 -2.06 2.76
C TYR A 190 -5.99 -0.92 1.77
N ARG A 191 -6.14 -1.21 0.48
CA ARG A 191 -6.04 -0.21 -0.58
C ARG A 191 -7.02 -0.52 -1.70
N TYR A 192 -7.83 0.47 -2.05
CA TYR A 192 -8.61 0.49 -3.26
C TYR A 192 -7.77 1.07 -4.39
N TYR A 193 -7.78 0.41 -5.55
CA TYR A 193 -7.20 0.91 -6.78
C TYR A 193 -8.26 1.00 -7.87
N HIS A 194 -8.16 2.07 -8.66
CA HIS A 194 -8.86 2.25 -9.91
C HIS A 194 -7.86 2.38 -11.05
N LEU A 195 -8.06 1.58 -12.10
CA LEU A 195 -7.29 1.64 -13.34
C LEU A 195 -8.20 2.13 -14.47
N SER A 196 -7.69 3.07 -15.28
CA SER A 196 -8.44 3.67 -16.37
C SER A 196 -7.50 4.10 -17.48
N ASN A 197 -7.87 3.89 -18.73
CA ASN A 197 -7.08 4.41 -19.85
C ASN A 197 -7.34 5.91 -20.15
N GLY A 198 -8.17 6.59 -19.36
CA GLY A 198 -8.49 8.01 -19.50
C GLY A 198 -9.21 8.34 -20.81
N PHE A 199 -10.09 7.44 -21.26
CA PHE A 199 -10.84 7.56 -22.52
C PHE A 199 -9.97 7.68 -23.78
N ARG A 200 -8.72 7.17 -23.73
CA ARG A 200 -7.81 7.11 -24.89
C ARG A 200 -7.93 5.85 -25.71
N GLY A 201 -8.64 4.82 -25.18
CA GLY A 201 -9.04 3.62 -25.91
C GLY A 201 -10.40 3.80 -26.60
N GLN A 202 -10.82 2.78 -27.34
CA GLN A 202 -12.19 2.73 -27.89
C GLN A 202 -13.21 2.50 -26.78
N ILE A 203 -12.79 1.81 -25.71
CA ILE A 203 -13.57 1.62 -24.49
C ILE A 203 -12.75 2.01 -23.25
N ASN A 204 -13.42 2.41 -22.18
CA ASN A 204 -12.82 2.72 -20.89
C ASN A 204 -13.77 2.33 -19.73
N PRO A 205 -14.09 1.05 -19.54
CA PRO A 205 -15.01 0.65 -18.47
C PRO A 205 -14.41 0.83 -17.07
N GLY A 206 -13.08 1.01 -16.97
CA GLY A 206 -12.38 1.06 -15.68
C GLY A 206 -12.32 -0.30 -14.97
N ILE A 207 -11.28 -0.48 -14.16
CA ILE A 207 -11.07 -1.68 -13.36
C ILE A 207 -10.83 -1.24 -11.92
N ASP A 208 -11.61 -1.78 -11.01
CA ASP A 208 -11.48 -1.55 -9.59
C ASP A 208 -10.89 -2.78 -8.90
N ALA A 209 -10.06 -2.59 -7.90
CA ALA A 209 -9.49 -3.67 -7.12
C ALA A 209 -9.39 -3.28 -5.64
N ASN A 210 -9.93 -4.15 -4.78
CA ASN A 210 -9.81 -4.05 -3.33
C ASN A 210 -8.67 -4.95 -2.87
N LEU A 211 -7.56 -4.37 -2.40
CA LEU A 211 -6.35 -5.09 -2.03
C LEU A 211 -6.09 -5.06 -0.53
N LEU A 212 -5.61 -6.18 -0.02
CA LEU A 212 -4.84 -6.20 1.22
C LEU A 212 -3.36 -6.15 0.89
N HIS A 213 -2.58 -5.43 1.69
CA HIS A 213 -1.15 -5.32 1.48
C HIS A 213 -0.36 -5.42 2.77
N LEU A 214 0.85 -5.93 2.64
CA LEU A 214 1.87 -5.98 3.67
C LEU A 214 3.16 -5.36 3.14
N GLY A 215 3.93 -4.75 4.02
CA GLY A 215 5.20 -4.13 3.62
C GLY A 215 6.16 -3.96 4.77
N VAL A 216 7.41 -3.76 4.40
CA VAL A 216 8.50 -3.42 5.30
C VAL A 216 9.15 -2.13 4.82
N ALA A 217 9.61 -1.30 5.74
CA ALA A 217 10.33 -0.09 5.41
C ALA A 217 11.46 0.15 6.40
N MET A 218 12.51 0.77 5.90
CA MET A 218 13.69 1.17 6.68
C MET A 218 13.81 2.69 6.70
N SER A 219 14.06 3.20 7.88
CA SER A 219 14.36 4.61 8.16
C SER A 219 15.80 4.91 7.74
N GLN A 220 16.04 6.04 7.08
CA GLN A 220 17.36 6.49 6.69
C GLN A 220 17.72 7.80 7.39
#